data_25dbfd6f83090345e49f732a75de6f5d
#
_entry.id   25dbfd6f83090345e49f732a75de6f5d
#
_cell.length_a   1.000
_cell.length_b   1.000
_cell.length_c   1.000
_cell.angle_alpha   90.00
_cell.angle_beta   90.00
_cell.angle_gamma   90.00
#
_symmetry.space_group_name_H-M   'P 1'
#
loop_
_entity.id
_entity.type
_entity.pdbx_description
1 polymer ?
#
loop_
_entity_poly.entity_id
_entity_poly.type
_entity_poly.pdbx_seq_one_letter_code
_entity_poly.pdbx_strand_id
1 'polypeptide(L)'
;YVMQKETGKRTVGEGREQQKISEKACYIVGAGSFEKLDSLPQEGDLVIAADGGYAYLKQLGIQPDVLLGDFDSLEYVPEHDHILRHSPIKDDTDMALAAFYAQDKGYRLFYLYGGLGGKRLDHTMANFQLLTGLSRAGMKAYLIGENNIMTAITGERISFAKEADGMISVFSMTDVSTGIWEKGLKYTLDDAALKNDKALGVSNEFIGEESSISVQEGTLLVMWEEHNGLPVQREILKKTTNSESATTKNETLEKTEVELSVQNAHGEEE
;
A
#
# COMPACT_ATOMS: atom_id res chain seq x y z
N TYR A 1 65.69 -33.73 21.99
CA TYR A 1 64.29 -34.09 22.08
C TYR A 1 63.48 -32.92 21.49
N VAL A 2 62.98 -33.15 20.27
CA VAL A 2 62.35 -32.18 19.42
C VAL A 2 60.88 -32.10 19.83
N MET A 3 60.38 -30.89 20.21
CA MET A 3 58.96 -30.60 20.34
C MET A 3 58.41 -30.10 18.99
N GLN A 4 57.50 -30.85 18.41
CA GLN A 4 56.69 -30.40 17.25
C GLN A 4 55.60 -29.44 17.71
N LYS A 5 55.58 -28.24 17.09
CA LYS A 5 54.48 -27.27 17.19
C LYS A 5 53.39 -27.61 16.15
N GLU A 6 52.23 -28.03 16.59
CA GLU A 6 51.04 -28.07 15.74
C GLU A 6 50.43 -26.67 15.66
N THR A 7 50.37 -26.14 14.45
CA THR A 7 49.70 -24.89 14.12
C THR A 7 48.26 -25.22 13.72
N GLY A 8 47.33 -25.14 14.66
CA GLY A 8 45.90 -25.19 14.36
C GLY A 8 45.42 -23.89 13.73
N LYS A 9 45.06 -23.91 12.45
CA LYS A 9 44.32 -22.85 11.80
C LYS A 9 42.87 -22.86 12.31
N ARG A 10 42.49 -21.86 13.10
CA ARG A 10 41.10 -21.55 13.41
C ARG A 10 40.51 -20.82 12.17
N THR A 11 39.61 -21.48 11.46
CA THR A 11 38.70 -20.84 10.52
C THR A 11 37.60 -20.14 11.30
N VAL A 12 37.67 -18.82 11.37
CA VAL A 12 36.61 -17.98 11.91
C VAL A 12 35.61 -17.78 10.76
N GLY A 13 34.56 -18.60 10.77
CA GLY A 13 33.38 -18.42 9.95
C GLY A 13 32.28 -17.73 10.79
N GLU A 14 32.42 -16.45 11.03
CA GLU A 14 31.31 -15.64 11.54
C GLU A 14 30.43 -15.21 10.37
N GLY A 15 29.43 -16.02 10.06
CA GLY A 15 28.26 -15.58 9.35
C GLY A 15 27.50 -14.59 10.24
N ARG A 16 27.76 -13.30 10.08
CA ARG A 16 26.86 -12.26 10.58
C ARG A 16 25.56 -12.40 9.78
N GLU A 17 24.57 -13.05 10.34
CA GLU A 17 23.18 -12.80 10.00
C GLU A 17 22.96 -11.29 10.17
N GLN A 18 22.87 -10.57 9.09
CA GLN A 18 22.35 -9.20 9.09
C GLN A 18 20.90 -9.31 9.55
N GLN A 19 20.65 -9.07 10.83
CA GLN A 19 19.31 -8.79 11.32
C GLN A 19 18.78 -7.66 10.45
N LYS A 20 17.84 -7.98 9.57
CA LYS A 20 17.08 -7.03 8.81
C LYS A 20 16.34 -6.18 9.84
N ILE A 21 16.84 -4.97 10.13
CA ILE A 21 16.14 -4.02 11.00
C ILE A 21 14.79 -3.82 10.34
N SER A 22 13.73 -4.30 10.99
CA SER A 22 12.37 -4.12 10.52
C SER A 22 12.11 -2.61 10.41
N GLU A 23 11.63 -2.16 9.26
CA GLU A 23 11.23 -0.76 9.06
C GLU A 23 10.09 -0.47 10.05
N LYS A 24 10.25 0.55 10.92
CA LYS A 24 9.22 0.94 11.89
C LYS A 24 7.97 1.38 11.18
N ALA A 25 6.84 0.88 11.60
CA ALA A 25 5.54 1.15 11.01
C ALA A 25 4.69 2.09 11.86
N CYS A 26 3.77 2.79 11.21
CA CYS A 26 2.68 3.51 11.87
C CYS A 26 1.36 2.81 11.56
N TYR A 27 0.65 2.43 12.61
CA TYR A 27 -0.69 1.87 12.57
C TYR A 27 -1.68 2.99 12.88
N ILE A 28 -2.58 3.30 11.95
CA ILE A 28 -3.63 4.31 12.12
C ILE A 28 -4.97 3.60 12.04
N VAL A 29 -5.77 3.71 13.09
CA VAL A 29 -7.11 3.12 13.15
C VAL A 29 -8.14 4.23 13.17
N GLY A 30 -8.96 4.29 12.12
CA GLY A 30 -10.06 5.24 11.95
C GLY A 30 -11.41 4.69 12.41
N ALA A 31 -12.47 5.48 12.19
CA ALA A 31 -13.82 5.19 12.65
C ALA A 31 -14.68 4.34 11.69
N GLY A 32 -14.15 3.98 10.49
CA GLY A 32 -14.87 3.14 9.52
C GLY A 32 -14.96 1.68 9.96
N SER A 33 -15.29 0.78 9.02
CA SER A 33 -15.35 -0.66 9.31
C SER A 33 -14.00 -1.18 9.74
N PHE A 34 -13.98 -1.92 10.85
CA PHE A 34 -12.76 -2.50 11.41
C PHE A 34 -13.09 -3.87 12.05
N GLU A 35 -12.33 -4.88 11.71
CA GLU A 35 -12.50 -6.23 12.26
C GLU A 35 -11.31 -6.63 13.14
N LYS A 36 -10.10 -6.51 12.64
CA LYS A 36 -8.85 -6.95 13.30
C LYS A 36 -7.64 -6.16 12.80
N LEU A 37 -6.52 -6.33 13.46
CA LEU A 37 -5.19 -6.02 12.91
C LEU A 37 -4.58 -7.31 12.34
N ASP A 38 -4.10 -7.28 11.09
CA ASP A 38 -3.44 -8.44 10.48
C ASP A 38 -2.10 -8.75 11.12
N SER A 39 -1.44 -7.74 11.65
CA SER A 39 -0.23 -7.86 12.47
C SER A 39 -0.32 -6.94 13.69
N LEU A 40 0.19 -7.42 14.82
CA LEU A 40 0.28 -6.59 16.02
C LEU A 40 1.47 -5.64 15.94
N PRO A 41 1.33 -4.38 16.41
CA PRO A 41 2.42 -3.44 16.50
C PRO A 41 3.58 -4.01 17.32
N GLN A 42 4.80 -3.74 16.90
CA GLN A 42 6.04 -4.17 17.55
C GLN A 42 6.69 -2.99 18.29
N GLU A 43 7.69 -3.28 19.10
CA GLU A 43 8.45 -2.23 19.79
C GLU A 43 9.06 -1.22 18.81
N GLY A 44 8.70 0.04 18.98
CA GLY A 44 9.14 1.16 18.15
C GLY A 44 8.18 1.51 17.00
N ASP A 45 7.11 0.73 16.79
CA ASP A 45 5.99 1.14 15.95
C ASP A 45 5.18 2.24 16.66
N LEU A 46 4.41 2.99 15.88
CA LEU A 46 3.53 4.04 16.36
C LEU A 46 2.07 3.64 16.14
N VAL A 47 1.26 3.71 17.17
CA VAL A 47 -0.18 3.42 17.09
C VAL A 47 -0.96 4.71 17.30
N ILE A 48 -1.75 5.11 16.30
CA ILE A 48 -2.61 6.30 16.36
C ILE A 48 -4.07 5.88 16.24
N ALA A 49 -4.89 6.31 17.19
CA ALA A 49 -6.34 6.24 17.04
C ALA A 49 -6.82 7.56 16.43
N ALA A 50 -7.44 7.48 15.26
CA ALA A 50 -8.09 8.61 14.60
C ALA A 50 -9.59 8.55 14.88
N ASP A 51 -10.10 9.56 15.61
CA ASP A 51 -11.48 9.71 16.02
C ASP A 51 -12.05 8.43 16.69
N GLY A 52 -13.15 7.86 16.17
CA GLY A 52 -13.81 6.63 16.71
C GLY A 52 -12.93 5.38 16.71
N GLY A 53 -11.78 5.38 16.03
CA GLY A 53 -10.83 4.25 16.03
C GLY A 53 -10.32 3.85 17.41
N TYR A 54 -10.38 4.76 18.38
CA TYR A 54 -10.04 4.46 19.77
C TYR A 54 -10.91 3.33 20.38
N ALA A 55 -12.19 3.30 20.04
CA ALA A 55 -13.09 2.26 20.56
C ALA A 55 -12.66 0.85 20.10
N TYR A 56 -12.19 0.71 18.87
CA TYR A 56 -11.69 -0.56 18.33
C TYR A 56 -10.41 -1.01 19.02
N LEU A 57 -9.42 -0.11 19.14
CA LEU A 57 -8.16 -0.43 19.82
C LEU A 57 -8.37 -0.82 21.28
N LYS A 58 -9.28 -0.12 21.98
CA LYS A 58 -9.66 -0.45 23.35
C LYS A 58 -10.25 -1.86 23.47
N GLN A 59 -11.10 -2.29 22.53
CA GLN A 59 -11.67 -3.64 22.51
C GLN A 59 -10.60 -4.72 22.30
N LEU A 60 -9.56 -4.41 21.54
CA LEU A 60 -8.41 -5.30 21.33
C LEU A 60 -7.40 -5.28 22.49
N GLY A 61 -7.60 -4.41 23.50
CA GLY A 61 -6.63 -4.22 24.58
C GLY A 61 -5.33 -3.54 24.14
N ILE A 62 -5.34 -2.84 23.00
CA ILE A 62 -4.20 -2.09 22.46
C ILE A 62 -4.33 -0.65 22.91
N GLN A 63 -3.30 -0.14 23.60
CA GLN A 63 -3.23 1.26 23.94
C GLN A 63 -2.56 2.03 22.79
N PRO A 64 -3.22 3.03 22.19
CA PRO A 64 -2.58 3.86 21.20
C PRO A 64 -1.55 4.78 21.85
N ASP A 65 -0.52 5.18 21.12
CA ASP A 65 0.47 6.18 21.55
C ASP A 65 -0.10 7.61 21.43
N VAL A 66 -1.04 7.81 20.47
CA VAL A 66 -1.65 9.11 20.19
C VAL A 66 -3.13 8.94 19.90
N LEU A 67 -3.94 9.82 20.48
CA LEU A 67 -5.33 10.03 20.09
C LEU A 67 -5.43 11.31 19.26
N LEU A 68 -6.06 11.24 18.09
CA LEU A 68 -6.21 12.36 17.18
C LEU A 68 -7.67 12.47 16.71
N GLY A 69 -8.27 13.64 16.84
CA GLY A 69 -9.64 13.91 16.40
C GLY A 69 -10.32 15.01 17.20
N ASP A 70 -11.59 15.28 16.87
CA ASP A 70 -12.50 16.13 17.66
C ASP A 70 -13.30 15.32 18.67
N PHE A 71 -13.33 13.97 18.52
CA PHE A 71 -14.03 12.99 19.35
C PHE A 71 -15.55 13.16 19.37
N ASP A 72 -16.12 13.84 18.38
CA ASP A 72 -17.56 14.02 18.26
C ASP A 72 -18.30 12.69 18.07
N SER A 73 -17.64 11.69 17.49
CA SER A 73 -18.16 10.33 17.33
C SER A 73 -18.11 9.51 18.62
N LEU A 74 -17.33 9.94 19.61
CA LEU A 74 -17.30 9.38 20.95
C LEU A 74 -18.08 10.33 21.88
N GLU A 75 -19.10 9.86 22.56
CA GLU A 75 -19.89 10.65 23.51
C GLU A 75 -19.06 11.16 24.72
N TYR A 76 -17.77 10.87 24.74
CA TYR A 76 -16.82 11.28 25.78
C TYR A 76 -15.42 11.50 25.19
N VAL A 77 -14.62 12.31 25.86
CA VAL A 77 -13.18 12.46 25.56
C VAL A 77 -12.42 11.43 26.37
N PRO A 78 -11.67 10.51 25.74
CA PRO A 78 -10.85 9.54 26.47
C PRO A 78 -9.80 10.24 27.34
N GLU A 79 -9.50 9.68 28.52
CA GLU A 79 -8.32 10.07 29.29
C GLU A 79 -7.08 9.44 28.63
N HIS A 80 -6.19 10.28 28.12
CA HIS A 80 -4.94 9.84 27.49
C HIS A 80 -3.89 10.93 27.57
N ASP A 81 -2.62 10.56 27.71
CA ASP A 81 -1.50 11.50 27.91
C ASP A 81 -1.18 12.31 26.65
N HIS A 82 -1.41 11.73 25.46
CA HIS A 82 -1.16 12.37 24.17
C HIS A 82 -2.44 12.48 23.34
N ILE A 83 -3.16 13.59 23.50
CA ILE A 83 -4.34 13.92 22.71
C ILE A 83 -4.02 15.08 21.79
N LEU A 84 -4.11 14.89 20.48
CA LEU A 84 -4.02 15.93 19.47
C LEU A 84 -5.44 16.32 19.03
N ARG A 85 -5.95 17.39 19.63
CA ARG A 85 -7.25 17.94 19.25
C ARG A 85 -7.12 18.88 18.08
N HIS A 86 -7.95 18.69 17.09
CA HIS A 86 -8.11 19.59 15.99
C HIS A 86 -9.48 20.28 16.05
N SER A 87 -9.57 21.47 15.44
CA SER A 87 -10.87 22.13 15.23
C SER A 87 -11.74 21.26 14.29
N PRO A 88 -13.06 21.21 14.47
CA PRO A 88 -13.98 20.63 13.50
C PRO A 88 -13.88 21.30 12.11
N ILE A 89 -13.43 22.56 12.09
CA ILE A 89 -13.16 23.30 10.84
C ILE A 89 -11.70 23.06 10.46
N LYS A 90 -11.47 22.11 9.57
CA LYS A 90 -10.16 21.71 9.05
C LYS A 90 -10.29 21.26 7.60
N ASP A 91 -9.19 21.36 6.86
CA ASP A 91 -9.16 21.02 5.42
C ASP A 91 -8.90 19.52 5.18
N ASP A 92 -8.41 18.77 6.20
CA ASP A 92 -8.01 17.37 6.10
C ASP A 92 -8.84 16.44 7.00
N THR A 93 -8.94 15.16 6.61
CA THR A 93 -9.55 14.10 7.43
C THR A 93 -8.65 13.72 8.61
N ASP A 94 -9.24 13.15 9.68
CA ASP A 94 -8.46 12.68 10.84
C ASP A 94 -7.43 11.61 10.45
N MET A 95 -7.76 10.73 9.50
CA MET A 95 -6.83 9.76 8.95
C MET A 95 -5.63 10.43 8.27
N ALA A 96 -5.86 11.48 7.47
CA ALA A 96 -4.79 12.22 6.81
C ALA A 96 -3.91 12.97 7.81
N LEU A 97 -4.51 13.65 8.79
CA LEU A 97 -3.77 14.34 9.84
C LEU A 97 -2.91 13.37 10.67
N ALA A 98 -3.43 12.18 10.99
CA ALA A 98 -2.67 11.14 11.68
C ALA A 98 -1.47 10.66 10.85
N ALA A 99 -1.66 10.48 9.53
CA ALA A 99 -0.57 10.09 8.63
C ALA A 99 0.50 11.20 8.53
N PHE A 100 0.11 12.47 8.42
CA PHE A 100 1.04 13.59 8.36
C PHE A 100 1.81 13.75 9.68
N TYR A 101 1.14 13.59 10.83
CA TYR A 101 1.82 13.58 12.13
C TYR A 101 2.88 12.49 12.20
N ALA A 102 2.56 11.25 11.79
CA ALA A 102 3.52 10.16 11.79
C ALA A 102 4.67 10.38 10.78
N GLN A 103 4.37 10.97 9.62
CA GLN A 103 5.37 11.37 8.62
C GLN A 103 6.39 12.35 9.22
N ASP A 104 5.94 13.36 9.97
CA ASP A 104 6.80 14.34 10.65
C ASP A 104 7.66 13.68 11.73
N LYS A 105 7.20 12.59 12.33
CA LYS A 105 7.97 11.74 13.27
C LYS A 105 8.97 10.81 12.57
N GLY A 106 8.99 10.78 11.23
CA GLY A 106 9.95 10.00 10.45
C GLY A 106 9.47 8.63 10.01
N TYR A 107 8.21 8.26 10.27
CA TYR A 107 7.64 7.01 9.79
C TYR A 107 7.46 7.05 8.27
N ARG A 108 7.69 5.91 7.60
CA ARG A 108 7.61 5.77 6.15
C ARG A 108 6.77 4.58 5.70
N LEU A 109 6.37 3.71 6.64
CA LEU A 109 5.50 2.58 6.43
C LEU A 109 4.21 2.77 7.24
N PHE A 110 3.07 2.68 6.59
CA PHE A 110 1.77 2.96 7.16
C PHE A 110 0.80 1.80 6.95
N TYR A 111 0.11 1.40 8.01
CA TYR A 111 -1.03 0.49 7.97
C TYR A 111 -2.27 1.27 8.42
N LEU A 112 -3.21 1.47 7.49
CA LEU A 112 -4.41 2.27 7.69
C LEU A 112 -5.61 1.33 7.81
N TYR A 113 -6.24 1.33 8.96
CA TYR A 113 -7.43 0.52 9.27
C TYR A 113 -8.62 1.43 9.56
N GLY A 114 -9.85 0.90 9.40
CA GLY A 114 -11.06 1.69 9.63
C GLY A 114 -11.20 2.89 8.67
N GLY A 115 -10.59 2.80 7.50
CA GLY A 115 -10.66 3.80 6.44
C GLY A 115 -11.58 3.40 5.29
N LEU A 116 -12.12 2.19 5.32
CA LEU A 116 -13.06 1.64 4.33
C LEU A 116 -14.41 1.37 4.97
N GLY A 117 -15.43 1.21 4.13
CA GLY A 117 -16.79 0.88 4.55
C GLY A 117 -17.50 2.00 5.31
N GLY A 118 -18.59 1.62 6.00
CA GLY A 118 -19.41 2.57 6.74
C GLY A 118 -20.28 3.46 5.86
N LYS A 119 -20.81 4.56 6.44
CA LYS A 119 -21.79 5.45 5.78
C LYS A 119 -21.13 6.58 4.96
N ARG A 120 -19.82 6.77 5.10
CA ARG A 120 -19.07 7.92 4.57
C ARG A 120 -18.22 7.53 3.38
N LEU A 121 -18.85 7.40 2.19
CA LEU A 121 -18.14 7.13 0.94
C LEU A 121 -17.11 8.22 0.58
N ASP A 122 -17.39 9.47 0.95
CA ASP A 122 -16.48 10.60 0.80
C ASP A 122 -15.16 10.38 1.57
N HIS A 123 -15.20 9.81 2.77
CA HIS A 123 -13.98 9.45 3.52
C HIS A 123 -13.21 8.30 2.84
N THR A 124 -13.90 7.33 2.25
CA THR A 124 -13.25 6.28 1.45
C THR A 124 -12.47 6.89 0.27
N MET A 125 -13.09 7.82 -0.45
CA MET A 125 -12.43 8.53 -1.56
C MET A 125 -11.24 9.37 -1.07
N ALA A 126 -11.38 10.08 0.05
CA ALA A 126 -10.28 10.83 0.65
C ALA A 126 -9.10 9.92 1.05
N ASN A 127 -9.37 8.70 1.52
CA ASN A 127 -8.32 7.74 1.85
C ASN A 127 -7.59 7.21 0.60
N PHE A 128 -8.24 7.08 -0.55
CA PHE A 128 -7.55 6.78 -1.82
C PHE A 128 -6.65 7.95 -2.26
N GLN A 129 -7.09 9.19 -2.05
CA GLN A 129 -6.25 10.37 -2.29
C GLN A 129 -5.06 10.41 -1.32
N LEU A 130 -5.26 10.06 -0.04
CA LEU A 130 -4.19 9.95 0.95
C LEU A 130 -3.14 8.92 0.53
N LEU A 131 -3.55 7.69 0.13
CA LEU A 131 -2.62 6.67 -0.40
C LEU A 131 -1.79 7.21 -1.56
N THR A 132 -2.45 7.91 -2.50
CA THR A 132 -1.80 8.54 -3.65
C THR A 132 -0.76 9.57 -3.22
N GLY A 133 -1.11 10.45 -2.28
CA GLY A 133 -0.21 11.47 -1.73
C GLY A 133 1.01 10.87 -1.03
N LEU A 134 0.78 9.86 -0.18
CA LEU A 134 1.86 9.15 0.53
C LEU A 134 2.81 8.45 -0.44
N SER A 135 2.29 7.75 -1.47
CA SER A 135 3.11 7.10 -2.48
C SER A 135 3.99 8.10 -3.25
N ARG A 136 3.41 9.23 -3.68
CA ARG A 136 4.17 10.31 -4.35
C ARG A 136 5.26 10.92 -3.47
N ALA A 137 5.06 10.91 -2.17
CA ALA A 137 6.05 11.34 -1.19
C ALA A 137 7.08 10.25 -0.84
N GLY A 138 7.07 9.11 -1.55
CA GLY A 138 8.01 8.00 -1.36
C GLY A 138 7.74 7.16 -0.13
N MET A 139 6.49 7.13 0.35
CA MET A 139 6.08 6.31 1.49
C MET A 139 5.32 5.08 1.03
N LYS A 140 5.36 4.05 1.86
CA LYS A 140 4.59 2.82 1.69
C LYS A 140 3.37 2.88 2.60
N ALA A 141 2.18 2.81 2.04
CA ALA A 141 0.94 2.80 2.80
C ALA A 141 0.01 1.71 2.28
N TYR A 142 -0.63 1.01 3.22
CA TYR A 142 -1.62 -0.03 2.95
C TYR A 142 -2.91 0.32 3.67
N LEU A 143 -4.01 0.43 2.92
CA LEU A 143 -5.35 0.62 3.45
C LEU A 143 -6.02 -0.76 3.49
N ILE A 144 -6.39 -1.22 4.68
CA ILE A 144 -6.80 -2.59 4.96
C ILE A 144 -8.20 -2.61 5.55
N GLY A 145 -9.05 -3.45 5.03
CA GLY A 145 -10.42 -3.67 5.52
C GLY A 145 -11.39 -4.06 4.40
N GLU A 146 -12.61 -4.43 4.79
CA GLU A 146 -13.67 -4.87 3.88
C GLU A 146 -13.20 -6.02 2.96
N ASN A 147 -12.40 -6.95 3.50
CA ASN A 147 -11.77 -8.08 2.80
C ASN A 147 -10.79 -7.67 1.68
N ASN A 148 -10.33 -6.43 1.67
CA ASN A 148 -9.40 -5.92 0.65
C ASN A 148 -8.20 -5.24 1.29
N ILE A 149 -7.08 -5.29 0.57
CA ILE A 149 -5.91 -4.45 0.80
C ILE A 149 -5.72 -3.57 -0.42
N MET A 150 -5.40 -2.30 -0.18
CA MET A 150 -5.11 -1.33 -1.22
C MET A 150 -3.81 -0.62 -0.94
N THR A 151 -3.05 -0.34 -1.98
CA THR A 151 -1.86 0.50 -1.91
C THR A 151 -1.74 1.37 -3.16
N ALA A 152 -1.10 2.51 -3.04
CA ALA A 152 -0.67 3.26 -4.22
C ALA A 152 0.81 3.01 -4.49
N ILE A 153 1.19 2.96 -5.77
CA ILE A 153 2.56 2.82 -6.24
C ILE A 153 2.90 3.93 -7.24
N THR A 154 4.10 4.52 -7.11
CA THR A 154 4.61 5.60 -7.96
C THR A 154 6.06 5.35 -8.30
N GLY A 155 6.37 5.03 -9.56
CA GLY A 155 7.73 4.63 -9.96
C GLY A 155 8.20 3.35 -9.26
N GLU A 156 7.31 2.43 -9.01
CA GLU A 156 7.53 1.22 -8.21
C GLU A 156 7.01 -0.03 -8.92
N ARG A 157 7.47 -1.18 -8.42
CA ARG A 157 6.92 -2.50 -8.68
C ARG A 157 6.53 -3.16 -7.37
N ILE A 158 5.37 -3.82 -7.35
CA ILE A 158 4.97 -4.77 -6.32
C ILE A 158 4.83 -6.16 -6.92
N SER A 159 5.17 -7.19 -6.14
CA SER A 159 5.11 -8.58 -6.60
C SER A 159 4.38 -9.45 -5.57
N PHE A 160 3.68 -10.45 -6.06
CA PHE A 160 2.93 -11.42 -5.26
C PHE A 160 3.47 -12.83 -5.50
N ALA A 161 3.37 -13.66 -4.47
CA ALA A 161 3.74 -15.07 -4.56
C ALA A 161 2.76 -15.83 -5.48
N LYS A 162 3.19 -16.98 -5.99
CA LYS A 162 2.37 -17.84 -6.85
C LYS A 162 1.13 -18.42 -6.15
N GLU A 163 1.12 -18.40 -4.81
CA GLU A 163 0.00 -18.84 -3.98
C GLU A 163 -1.13 -17.82 -3.90
N ALA A 164 -0.91 -16.60 -4.42
CA ALA A 164 -1.96 -15.58 -4.47
C ALA A 164 -3.09 -16.03 -5.41
N ASP A 165 -4.32 -15.77 -5.01
CA ASP A 165 -5.52 -16.13 -5.74
C ASP A 165 -6.59 -15.03 -5.69
N GLY A 166 -7.70 -15.21 -6.43
CA GLY A 166 -8.80 -14.27 -6.48
C GLY A 166 -8.50 -13.04 -7.35
N MET A 167 -9.17 -11.94 -7.02
CA MET A 167 -9.21 -10.75 -7.87
C MET A 167 -8.16 -9.73 -7.49
N ILE A 168 -7.64 -9.05 -8.51
CA ILE A 168 -6.78 -7.88 -8.37
C ILE A 168 -7.21 -6.79 -9.36
N SER A 169 -7.22 -5.53 -8.92
CA SER A 169 -7.64 -4.40 -9.75
C SER A 169 -6.64 -3.27 -9.68
N VAL A 170 -6.50 -2.54 -10.79
CA VAL A 170 -5.55 -1.44 -10.94
C VAL A 170 -6.27 -0.21 -11.50
N PHE A 171 -6.04 0.94 -10.90
CA PHE A 171 -6.62 2.22 -11.30
C PHE A 171 -5.51 3.27 -11.47
N SER A 172 -5.55 4.05 -12.55
CA SER A 172 -4.70 5.24 -12.64
C SER A 172 -5.23 6.33 -11.72
N MET A 173 -4.36 6.88 -10.88
CA MET A 173 -4.63 8.02 -9.99
C MET A 173 -4.05 9.33 -10.54
N THR A 174 -3.60 9.30 -11.79
CA THR A 174 -3.16 10.44 -12.59
C THR A 174 -3.94 10.45 -13.90
N ASP A 175 -4.00 11.58 -14.58
CA ASP A 175 -4.72 11.69 -15.87
C ASP A 175 -4.27 10.57 -16.82
N VAL A 176 -2.97 10.32 -16.85
CA VAL A 176 -2.36 9.18 -17.55
C VAL A 176 -1.22 8.62 -16.71
N SER A 177 -1.19 7.31 -16.51
CA SER A 177 -0.05 6.56 -15.99
C SER A 177 0.57 5.74 -17.11
N THR A 178 1.91 5.71 -17.24
CA THR A 178 2.63 5.05 -18.35
C THR A 178 3.76 4.15 -17.88
N GLY A 179 4.26 3.30 -18.78
CA GLY A 179 5.24 2.28 -18.43
C GLY A 179 4.66 1.28 -17.46
N ILE A 180 3.43 0.83 -17.72
CA ILE A 180 2.71 -0.11 -16.87
C ILE A 180 2.96 -1.52 -17.38
N TRP A 181 3.34 -2.39 -16.45
CA TRP A 181 3.53 -3.82 -16.69
C TRP A 181 2.70 -4.59 -15.67
N GLU A 182 1.87 -5.50 -16.17
CA GLU A 182 1.15 -6.51 -15.39
C GLU A 182 1.58 -7.89 -15.88
N LYS A 183 2.21 -8.70 -15.02
CA LYS A 183 2.76 -10.02 -15.35
C LYS A 183 2.28 -11.08 -14.38
N GLY A 184 2.12 -12.32 -14.87
CA GLY A 184 1.66 -13.45 -14.07
C GLY A 184 0.22 -13.31 -13.62
N LEU A 185 -0.60 -12.54 -14.35
CA LEU A 185 -2.03 -12.36 -14.16
C LEU A 185 -2.78 -12.83 -15.43
N LYS A 186 -4.09 -13.04 -15.30
CA LYS A 186 -4.94 -13.51 -16.40
C LYS A 186 -4.89 -12.57 -17.61
N TYR A 187 -4.90 -11.26 -17.37
CA TYR A 187 -4.71 -10.23 -18.38
C TYR A 187 -3.38 -9.53 -18.12
N THR A 188 -2.51 -9.51 -19.11
CA THR A 188 -1.18 -8.92 -19.00
C THR A 188 -1.11 -7.57 -19.70
N LEU A 189 -0.27 -6.68 -19.18
CA LEU A 189 0.06 -5.41 -19.81
C LEU A 189 1.58 -5.33 -20.02
N ASP A 190 1.97 -4.89 -21.21
CA ASP A 190 3.36 -4.69 -21.60
C ASP A 190 3.57 -3.25 -22.04
N ASP A 191 4.28 -2.46 -21.21
CA ASP A 191 4.58 -1.03 -21.44
C ASP A 191 3.32 -0.19 -21.78
N ALA A 192 2.23 -0.51 -21.09
CA ALA A 192 0.93 0.07 -21.35
C ALA A 192 0.74 1.45 -20.70
N ALA A 193 -0.37 2.11 -21.06
CA ALA A 193 -0.82 3.34 -20.42
C ALA A 193 -2.28 3.18 -19.94
N LEU A 194 -2.55 3.65 -18.73
CA LEU A 194 -3.89 3.72 -18.15
C LEU A 194 -4.29 5.17 -17.90
N LYS A 195 -5.57 5.45 -18.13
CA LYS A 195 -6.19 6.76 -17.84
C LYS A 195 -7.11 6.66 -16.63
N ASN A 196 -7.27 7.77 -15.91
CA ASN A 196 -8.15 7.83 -14.74
C ASN A 196 -9.65 7.89 -15.08
N ASP A 197 -10.00 8.11 -16.34
CA ASP A 197 -11.37 8.15 -16.85
C ASP A 197 -11.84 6.81 -17.44
N LYS A 198 -10.98 5.76 -17.40
CA LYS A 198 -11.27 4.42 -17.90
C LYS A 198 -10.87 3.33 -16.93
N ALA A 199 -11.77 2.41 -16.66
CA ALA A 199 -11.58 1.31 -15.70
C ALA A 199 -11.02 0.04 -16.37
N LEU A 200 -9.94 0.16 -17.17
CA LEU A 200 -9.37 -0.96 -17.92
C LEU A 200 -8.64 -2.00 -17.05
N GLY A 201 -8.11 -1.59 -15.90
CA GLY A 201 -7.38 -2.48 -14.99
C GLY A 201 -8.25 -3.15 -13.93
N VAL A 202 -9.58 -3.15 -14.09
CA VAL A 202 -10.50 -3.72 -13.10
C VAL A 202 -10.74 -5.20 -13.37
N SER A 203 -10.82 -5.98 -12.28
CA SER A 203 -11.19 -7.41 -12.32
C SER A 203 -10.19 -8.28 -13.08
N ASN A 204 -8.90 -8.01 -12.95
CA ASN A 204 -7.85 -8.97 -13.28
C ASN A 204 -7.81 -10.09 -12.22
N GLU A 205 -7.09 -11.16 -12.46
CA GLU A 205 -7.15 -12.39 -11.66
C GLU A 205 -5.76 -13.00 -11.52
N PHE A 206 -5.43 -13.48 -10.30
CA PHE A 206 -4.26 -14.30 -10.07
C PHE A 206 -4.48 -15.69 -10.68
N ILE A 207 -3.46 -16.27 -11.31
CA ILE A 207 -3.54 -17.54 -12.06
C ILE A 207 -2.62 -18.64 -11.52
N GLY A 208 -2.15 -18.51 -10.28
CA GLY A 208 -1.25 -19.49 -9.67
C GLY A 208 0.21 -19.35 -10.12
N GLU A 209 0.61 -18.16 -10.59
CA GLU A 209 1.96 -17.80 -10.98
C GLU A 209 2.48 -16.65 -10.13
N GLU A 210 3.82 -16.49 -10.05
CA GLU A 210 4.39 -15.27 -9.51
C GLU A 210 3.96 -14.08 -10.36
N SER A 211 3.34 -13.08 -9.72
CA SER A 211 2.79 -11.94 -10.44
C SER A 211 3.38 -10.61 -9.98
N SER A 212 3.33 -9.62 -10.86
CA SER A 212 3.81 -8.28 -10.54
C SER A 212 3.06 -7.19 -11.29
N ILE A 213 2.94 -6.05 -10.65
CA ILE A 213 2.41 -4.81 -11.20
C ILE A 213 3.46 -3.71 -11.02
N SER A 214 3.73 -2.95 -12.07
CA SER A 214 4.66 -1.83 -12.00
C SER A 214 4.20 -0.65 -12.83
N VAL A 215 4.69 0.55 -12.48
CA VAL A 215 4.45 1.80 -13.18
C VAL A 215 5.71 2.65 -13.19
N GLN A 216 6.08 3.20 -14.34
CA GLN A 216 7.22 4.10 -14.50
C GLN A 216 6.85 5.55 -14.19
N GLU A 217 5.79 6.06 -14.80
CA GLU A 217 5.31 7.43 -14.63
C GLU A 217 3.83 7.44 -14.24
N GLY A 218 3.45 8.35 -13.36
CA GLY A 218 2.13 8.41 -12.76
C GLY A 218 2.03 7.60 -11.48
N THR A 219 0.81 7.39 -11.02
CA THR A 219 0.51 6.67 -9.78
C THR A 219 -0.63 5.70 -10.02
N LEU A 220 -0.48 4.46 -9.65
CA LEU A 220 -1.54 3.46 -9.66
C LEU A 220 -2.04 3.20 -8.24
N LEU A 221 -3.35 3.07 -8.08
CA LEU A 221 -3.99 2.42 -6.93
C LEU A 221 -4.18 0.96 -7.31
N VAL A 222 -3.64 0.06 -6.49
CA VAL A 222 -3.78 -1.39 -6.64
C VAL A 222 -4.59 -1.93 -5.50
N MET A 223 -5.57 -2.78 -5.80
CA MET A 223 -6.50 -3.38 -4.85
C MET A 223 -6.52 -4.90 -5.06
N TRP A 224 -6.47 -5.69 -3.98
CA TRP A 224 -6.56 -7.15 -4.02
C TRP A 224 -7.23 -7.69 -2.75
N GLU A 225 -7.59 -8.96 -2.76
CA GLU A 225 -8.26 -9.59 -1.64
C GLU A 225 -7.30 -9.80 -0.44
N GLU A 226 -7.77 -9.45 0.77
CA GLU A 226 -6.99 -9.38 2.01
C GLU A 226 -6.29 -10.69 2.38
N HIS A 227 -6.90 -11.83 2.07
CA HIS A 227 -6.33 -13.15 2.40
C HIS A 227 -4.97 -13.41 1.74
N ASN A 228 -4.63 -12.71 0.67
CA ASN A 228 -3.32 -12.79 0.03
C ASN A 228 -2.20 -12.09 0.83
N GLY A 229 -2.56 -11.33 1.87
CA GLY A 229 -1.59 -10.56 2.66
C GLY A 229 -0.92 -9.44 1.85
N LEU A 230 0.23 -8.98 2.33
CA LEU A 230 1.01 -7.93 1.68
C LEU A 230 1.85 -8.48 0.51
N PRO A 231 2.23 -7.64 -0.47
CA PRO A 231 3.15 -8.03 -1.53
C PRO A 231 4.46 -8.59 -0.95
N VAL A 232 4.96 -9.69 -1.54
CA VAL A 232 6.22 -10.32 -1.12
C VAL A 232 7.44 -9.46 -1.42
N GLN A 233 7.33 -8.55 -2.38
CA GLN A 233 8.37 -7.59 -2.74
C GLN A 233 7.75 -6.25 -3.17
N ARG A 234 8.40 -5.16 -2.78
CA ARG A 234 8.11 -3.80 -3.25
C ARG A 234 9.43 -3.07 -3.50
N GLU A 235 9.63 -2.61 -4.72
CA GLU A 235 10.89 -2.03 -5.16
C GLU A 235 10.68 -0.75 -5.97
N ILE A 236 11.61 0.21 -5.80
CA ILE A 236 11.62 1.45 -6.58
C ILE A 236 12.27 1.16 -7.94
N LEU A 237 11.61 1.55 -9.01
CA LEU A 237 12.13 1.43 -10.37
C LEU A 237 13.15 2.54 -10.65
N LYS A 238 14.21 2.18 -11.36
CA LYS A 238 15.14 3.19 -11.89
C LYS A 238 14.44 3.99 -12.98
N LYS A 239 14.51 5.32 -12.90
CA LYS A 239 13.99 6.16 -13.99
C LYS A 239 14.74 5.82 -15.27
N THR A 240 13.99 5.38 -16.28
CA THR A 240 14.52 5.21 -17.62
C THR A 240 14.74 6.61 -18.20
N THR A 241 16.00 7.03 -18.36
CA THR A 241 16.37 8.28 -19.05
C THR A 241 16.26 8.08 -20.56
N ASN A 242 15.07 7.87 -21.08
CA ASN A 242 14.81 7.91 -22.52
C ASN A 242 14.05 9.19 -22.85
N SER A 243 14.74 10.09 -23.54
CA SER A 243 14.18 11.26 -24.19
C SER A 243 13.49 10.84 -25.51
N GLU A 244 12.41 10.07 -25.44
CA GLU A 244 11.56 9.84 -26.61
C GLU A 244 10.22 10.54 -26.45
N SER A 245 9.87 11.25 -27.48
CA SER A 245 8.88 12.33 -27.59
C SER A 245 7.45 11.94 -27.20
N ALA A 246 6.71 12.93 -26.74
CA ALA A 246 5.28 12.87 -26.38
C ALA A 246 4.36 12.32 -27.49
N THR A 247 4.82 12.22 -28.74
CA THR A 247 4.05 11.71 -29.88
C THR A 247 3.82 10.19 -29.80
N THR A 248 4.80 9.44 -29.31
CA THR A 248 4.71 7.97 -29.20
C THR A 248 3.73 7.54 -28.10
N LYS A 249 3.53 8.36 -27.06
CA LYS A 249 2.65 8.04 -25.91
C LYS A 249 1.17 7.97 -26.29
N ASN A 250 0.72 8.80 -27.23
CA ASN A 250 -0.68 8.77 -27.67
C ASN A 250 -1.01 7.54 -28.55
N GLU A 251 -0.05 7.09 -29.37
CA GLU A 251 -0.23 5.87 -30.17
C GLU A 251 -0.28 4.60 -29.30
N THR A 252 0.46 4.58 -28.17
CA THR A 252 0.42 3.47 -27.22
C THR A 252 -0.93 3.40 -26.50
N LEU A 253 -1.55 4.54 -26.17
CA LEU A 253 -2.87 4.57 -25.53
C LEU A 253 -3.96 3.95 -26.43
N GLU A 254 -3.96 4.31 -27.72
CA GLU A 254 -4.94 3.77 -28.67
C GLU A 254 -4.77 2.27 -28.91
N LYS A 255 -3.53 1.77 -28.98
CA LYS A 255 -3.25 0.34 -29.14
C LYS A 255 -3.68 -0.48 -27.92
N THR A 256 -3.42 0.00 -26.71
CA THR A 256 -3.82 -0.70 -25.48
C THR A 256 -5.33 -0.83 -25.38
N GLU A 257 -6.08 0.20 -25.80
CA GLU A 257 -7.55 0.17 -25.81
C GLU A 257 -8.10 -0.86 -26.80
N VAL A 258 -7.48 -1.01 -27.97
CA VAL A 258 -7.89 -1.98 -28.98
C VAL A 258 -7.56 -3.42 -28.58
N GLU A 259 -6.38 -3.67 -28.06
CA GLU A 259 -5.96 -5.03 -27.66
C GLU A 259 -6.77 -5.58 -26.48
N LEU A 260 -7.06 -4.76 -25.47
CA LEU A 260 -7.91 -5.18 -24.33
C LEU A 260 -9.38 -5.40 -24.74
N SER A 261 -9.90 -4.61 -25.69
CA SER A 261 -11.25 -4.83 -26.20
C SER A 261 -11.38 -6.11 -27.03
N VAL A 262 -10.34 -6.49 -27.76
CA VAL A 262 -10.30 -7.74 -28.55
C VAL A 262 -10.17 -8.97 -27.66
N GLN A 263 -9.36 -8.92 -26.60
CA GLN A 263 -9.23 -10.02 -25.62
C GLN A 263 -10.53 -10.29 -24.87
N ASN A 264 -11.27 -9.25 -24.50
CA ASN A 264 -12.57 -9.40 -23.83
C ASN A 264 -13.67 -9.97 -24.77
N ALA A 265 -13.59 -9.70 -26.07
CA ALA A 265 -14.54 -10.23 -27.05
C ALA A 265 -14.34 -11.73 -27.36
N HIS A 266 -13.14 -12.27 -27.13
CA HIS A 266 -12.83 -13.68 -27.38
C HIS A 266 -13.00 -14.59 -26.14
N GLY A 267 -13.21 -14.01 -24.96
CA GLY A 267 -13.43 -14.74 -23.69
C GLY A 267 -14.89 -15.11 -23.41
N GLU A 268 -15.84 -14.64 -24.23
CA GLU A 268 -17.28 -14.94 -24.05
C GLU A 268 -17.80 -16.10 -24.93
N GLU A 269 -16.95 -16.74 -25.73
CA GLU A 269 -17.35 -17.85 -26.64
C GLU A 269 -16.83 -19.24 -26.24
N GLU A 270 -16.39 -19.48 -24.99
CA GLU A 270 -16.10 -20.85 -24.52
C GLU A 270 -16.94 -21.22 -23.26
#